data_c56a5b5369412a1661efa51c3b742e21
#
_entry.id   c56a5b5369412a1661efa51c3b742e21
#
_cell.length_a   1.000
_cell.length_b   1.000
_cell.length_c   1.000
_cell.angle_alpha   90.00
_cell.angle_beta   90.00
_cell.angle_gamma   90.00
#
_symmetry.space_group_name_H-M   'P 1'
#
loop_
_entity.id
_entity.type
_entity.pdbx_description
1 polymer ?
#
loop_
_entity_poly.entity_id
_entity_poly.type
_entity_poly.pdbx_seq_one_letter_code
_entity_poly.pdbx_strand_id
1 'polypeptide(L)'
;MWKISEEIFNPEKQHHKETIFTIGNGYLSTRGAFEEGYPGDSRATFVHGVFDDVPLVFTELANAPDWLPLHIYLNDKRFSLDTGTIEHFERHLDLHTGVLTRIVRWRSPSGDLSTLVFERFASLADEHLLCIRCLVTPEFDGTLEIRASLNGNMDNEGFAHWH
;
A
#
# COMPACT_ATOMS: atom_id res chain seq x y z
N MET A 1 -25.02 -1.26 0.68
CA MET A 1 -23.74 -1.71 0.07
C MET A 1 -22.63 -1.40 1.08
N TRP A 2 -21.87 -2.40 1.48
CA TRP A 2 -20.84 -2.27 2.53
C TRP A 2 -19.45 -2.06 1.90
N LYS A 3 -19.33 -1.05 1.03
CA LYS A 3 -18.07 -0.72 0.34
C LYS A 3 -17.79 0.78 0.39
N ILE A 4 -16.53 1.11 0.61
CA ILE A 4 -15.97 2.44 0.36
C ILE A 4 -15.21 2.34 -0.96
N SER A 5 -15.52 3.19 -1.94
CA SER A 5 -14.95 3.11 -3.28
C SER A 5 -14.31 4.42 -3.73
N GLU A 6 -13.30 4.29 -4.58
CA GLU A 6 -12.68 5.35 -5.34
C GLU A 6 -12.48 4.83 -6.77
N GLU A 7 -13.07 5.51 -7.75
CA GLU A 7 -13.08 5.09 -9.15
C GLU A 7 -12.16 5.96 -10.03
N ILE A 8 -11.67 7.05 -9.49
CA ILE A 8 -10.78 7.99 -10.18
C ILE A 8 -9.61 8.30 -9.26
N PHE A 9 -8.40 8.03 -9.73
CA PHE A 9 -7.19 8.40 -9.03
C PHE A 9 -7.01 9.92 -9.03
N ASN A 10 -6.91 10.50 -7.82
CA ASN A 10 -6.63 11.91 -7.63
C ASN A 10 -5.38 12.07 -6.75
N PRO A 11 -4.23 12.46 -7.34
CA PRO A 11 -2.97 12.64 -6.61
C PRO A 11 -3.07 13.60 -5.42
N GLU A 12 -3.81 14.69 -5.57
CA GLU A 12 -3.96 15.72 -4.52
C GLU A 12 -4.70 15.21 -3.27
N LYS A 13 -5.48 14.14 -3.42
CA LYS A 13 -6.24 13.52 -2.33
C LYS A 13 -5.61 12.24 -1.80
N GLN A 14 -4.46 11.81 -2.32
CA GLN A 14 -3.86 10.51 -2.00
C GLN A 14 -3.60 10.38 -0.50
N HIS A 15 -3.00 11.37 0.13
CA HIS A 15 -2.73 11.34 1.57
C HIS A 15 -4.01 11.18 2.43
N HIS A 16 -5.09 11.88 2.06
CA HIS A 16 -6.40 11.71 2.71
C HIS A 16 -6.99 10.31 2.46
N LYS A 17 -6.85 9.81 1.25
CA LYS A 17 -7.33 8.46 0.87
C LYS A 17 -6.57 7.34 1.60
N GLU A 18 -5.29 7.52 1.88
CA GLU A 18 -4.52 6.57 2.70
C GLU A 18 -5.12 6.36 4.08
N THR A 19 -5.66 7.42 4.68
CA THR A 19 -6.40 7.33 5.96
C THR A 19 -7.73 6.59 5.80
N ILE A 20 -8.51 6.94 4.77
CA ILE A 20 -9.84 6.32 4.54
C ILE A 20 -9.73 4.82 4.27
N PHE A 21 -8.70 4.39 3.53
CA PHE A 21 -8.46 2.99 3.17
C PHE A 21 -7.54 2.26 4.14
N THR A 22 -7.39 2.74 5.37
CA THR A 22 -6.72 2.02 6.45
C THR A 22 -7.45 0.71 6.74
N ILE A 23 -6.70 -0.37 6.90
CA ILE A 23 -7.21 -1.67 7.34
C ILE A 23 -6.60 -2.04 8.69
N GLY A 24 -7.30 -2.86 9.46
CA GLY A 24 -6.82 -3.33 10.77
C GLY A 24 -7.69 -4.44 11.32
N ASN A 25 -7.22 -5.10 12.36
CA ASN A 25 -7.90 -6.22 13.01
C ASN A 25 -8.03 -6.07 14.55
N GLY A 26 -7.72 -4.86 15.07
CA GLY A 26 -7.75 -4.57 16.50
C GLY A 26 -6.39 -4.79 17.19
N TYR A 27 -5.53 -5.71 16.69
CA TYR A 27 -4.16 -5.87 17.14
C TYR A 27 -3.19 -4.92 16.40
N LEU A 28 -3.37 -4.80 15.10
CA LEU A 28 -2.58 -3.90 14.26
C LEU A 28 -3.45 -3.16 13.25
N SER A 29 -2.91 -2.07 12.73
CA SER A 29 -3.51 -1.31 11.63
C SER A 29 -2.43 -0.83 10.66
N THR A 30 -2.78 -0.72 9.38
CA THR A 30 -1.89 -0.21 8.33
C THR A 30 -2.63 0.74 7.40
N ARG A 31 -1.98 1.85 7.05
CA ARG A 31 -2.55 2.87 6.17
C ARG A 31 -2.74 2.36 4.75
N GLY A 32 -3.66 3.00 4.04
CA GLY A 32 -4.01 2.69 2.65
C GLY A 32 -3.00 3.19 1.61
N ALA A 33 -1.69 3.28 1.93
CA ALA A 33 -0.64 3.60 0.96
C ALA A 33 -0.52 2.52 -0.12
N PHE A 34 0.04 2.87 -1.29
CA PHE A 34 0.19 1.93 -2.40
C PHE A 34 1.40 1.02 -2.21
N GLU A 35 1.30 -0.21 -2.69
CA GLU A 35 2.33 -1.23 -2.58
C GLU A 35 3.61 -0.81 -3.33
N GLU A 36 3.48 -0.23 -4.53
CA GLU A 36 4.60 0.28 -5.33
C GLU A 36 5.22 1.59 -4.80
N GLY A 37 4.52 2.28 -3.88
CA GLY A 37 4.84 3.62 -3.42
C GLY A 37 4.28 4.71 -4.33
N TYR A 38 4.12 5.91 -3.74
CA TYR A 38 3.75 7.12 -4.46
C TYR A 38 4.49 8.32 -3.87
N PRO A 39 4.91 9.31 -4.66
CA PRO A 39 5.57 10.52 -4.14
C PRO A 39 4.72 11.21 -3.06
N GLY A 40 5.28 11.38 -1.86
CA GLY A 40 4.60 11.99 -0.73
C GLY A 40 3.62 11.08 0.00
N ASP A 41 3.66 9.75 -0.23
CA ASP A 41 2.86 8.80 0.55
C ASP A 41 3.26 8.82 2.04
N SER A 42 2.30 8.51 2.91
CA SER A 42 2.49 8.41 4.36
C SER A 42 2.23 6.98 4.79
N ARG A 43 3.30 6.19 4.77
CA ARG A 43 3.25 4.77 5.15
C ARG A 43 3.31 4.64 6.64
N ALA A 44 2.39 3.90 7.20
CA ALA A 44 2.40 3.62 8.62
C ALA A 44 1.71 2.30 8.93
N THR A 45 2.31 1.53 9.81
CA THR A 45 1.76 0.34 10.43
C THR A 45 1.98 0.43 11.93
N PHE A 46 0.91 0.33 12.70
CA PHE A 46 0.96 0.39 14.15
C PHE A 46 0.48 -0.90 14.77
N VAL A 47 1.19 -1.37 15.78
CA VAL A 47 0.78 -2.49 16.62
C VAL A 47 0.24 -1.91 17.92
N HIS A 48 -0.97 -2.32 18.32
CA HIS A 48 -1.61 -1.84 19.54
C HIS A 48 -0.74 -2.15 20.75
N GLY A 49 -0.49 -1.11 21.56
CA GLY A 49 0.30 -1.23 22.80
C GLY A 49 1.81 -1.19 22.61
N VAL A 50 2.33 -1.04 21.39
CA VAL A 50 3.77 -0.86 21.14
C VAL A 50 4.07 0.63 21.09
N PHE A 51 4.56 1.15 22.19
CA PHE A 51 4.91 2.55 22.39
C PHE A 51 6.41 2.73 22.59
N ASP A 52 6.90 3.89 22.22
CA ASP A 52 8.27 4.33 22.51
C ASP A 52 8.27 5.76 23.01
N ASP A 53 9.25 6.11 23.82
CA ASP A 53 9.42 7.45 24.38
C ASP A 53 10.31 8.31 23.47
N VAL A 54 9.72 9.37 22.94
CA VAL A 54 10.47 10.39 22.23
C VAL A 54 10.97 11.43 23.22
N PRO A 55 12.30 11.63 23.35
CA PRO A 55 12.85 12.61 24.27
C PRO A 55 12.27 14.01 24.06
N LEU A 56 11.80 14.65 25.12
CA LEU A 56 11.23 16.00 25.15
C LEU A 56 9.86 16.17 24.50
N VAL A 57 9.22 15.10 23.97
CA VAL A 57 7.92 15.20 23.33
C VAL A 57 6.85 14.47 24.15
N PHE A 58 6.66 13.20 23.93
CA PHE A 58 5.69 12.32 24.61
C PHE A 58 5.88 10.87 24.15
N THR A 59 5.27 9.95 24.89
CA THR A 59 5.15 8.55 24.46
C THR A 59 4.20 8.45 23.29
N GLU A 60 4.62 7.79 22.21
CA GLU A 60 3.79 7.57 21.01
C GLU A 60 3.83 6.14 20.52
N LEU A 61 2.85 5.75 19.67
CA LEU A 61 2.87 4.46 18.98
C LEU A 61 4.03 4.44 18.00
N ALA A 62 4.92 3.45 18.12
CA ALA A 62 6.03 3.27 17.19
C ALA A 62 5.54 2.79 15.82
N ASN A 63 5.92 3.49 14.74
CA ASN A 63 5.65 3.05 13.38
C ASN A 63 6.47 1.80 13.06
N ALA A 64 5.80 0.66 12.90
CA ALA A 64 6.43 -0.62 12.62
C ALA A 64 7.08 -0.65 11.22
N PRO A 65 8.03 -1.58 10.97
CA PRO A 65 8.60 -1.74 9.64
C PRO A 65 7.54 -1.83 8.54
N ASP A 66 7.78 -1.10 7.42
CA ASP A 66 6.86 -1.10 6.29
C ASP A 66 6.93 -2.45 5.55
N TRP A 67 5.81 -3.14 5.50
CA TRP A 67 5.65 -4.45 4.90
C TRP A 67 5.04 -4.39 3.50
N LEU A 68 4.60 -3.20 3.05
CA LEU A 68 3.89 -3.03 1.78
C LEU A 68 4.78 -3.11 0.53
N PRO A 69 6.10 -2.77 0.55
CA PRO A 69 6.83 -2.54 -0.69
C PRO A 69 6.82 -3.73 -1.64
N LEU A 70 6.14 -3.54 -2.78
CA LEU A 70 6.14 -4.42 -3.94
C LEU A 70 6.57 -3.61 -5.18
N HIS A 71 7.82 -3.78 -5.60
CA HIS A 71 8.31 -3.16 -6.83
C HIS A 71 8.10 -4.11 -8.01
N ILE A 72 7.29 -3.68 -8.97
CA ILE A 72 6.91 -4.46 -10.15
C ILE A 72 7.55 -3.82 -11.37
N TYR A 73 8.29 -4.62 -12.13
CA TYR A 73 8.94 -4.19 -13.36
C TYR A 73 8.38 -4.99 -14.53
N LEU A 74 7.96 -4.27 -15.56
CA LEU A 74 7.40 -4.79 -16.80
C LEU A 74 8.34 -4.36 -17.95
N ASN A 75 9.06 -5.28 -18.56
CA ASN A 75 10.13 -4.98 -19.52
C ASN A 75 11.10 -3.92 -18.98
N ASP A 76 11.63 -4.13 -17.78
CA ASP A 76 12.52 -3.20 -17.06
C ASP A 76 11.92 -1.82 -16.74
N LYS A 77 10.64 -1.59 -17.02
CA LYS A 77 9.92 -0.38 -16.63
C LYS A 77 9.21 -0.60 -15.30
N ARG A 78 9.59 0.19 -14.31
CA ARG A 78 8.93 0.13 -13.00
C ARG A 78 7.48 0.62 -13.12
N PHE A 79 6.55 -0.17 -12.64
CA PHE A 79 5.17 0.25 -12.45
C PHE A 79 5.09 1.31 -11.34
N SER A 80 4.44 2.42 -11.66
CA SER A 80 4.10 3.48 -10.69
C SER A 80 2.99 4.35 -11.24
N LEU A 81 2.13 4.89 -10.36
CA LEU A 81 1.03 5.78 -10.77
C LEU A 81 1.49 7.20 -11.11
N ASP A 82 2.73 7.57 -10.81
CA ASP A 82 3.34 8.85 -11.19
C ASP A 82 4.04 8.80 -12.57
N THR A 83 4.12 7.62 -13.16
CA THR A 83 4.73 7.39 -14.48
C THR A 83 3.79 6.64 -15.42
N GLY A 84 4.00 6.76 -16.73
CA GLY A 84 3.14 6.12 -17.73
C GLY A 84 1.74 6.74 -17.77
N THR A 85 0.75 5.94 -18.18
CA THR A 85 -0.64 6.38 -18.32
C THR A 85 -1.57 5.42 -17.58
N ILE A 86 -2.40 5.96 -16.70
CA ILE A 86 -3.45 5.20 -16.01
C ILE A 86 -4.67 5.16 -16.94
N GLU A 87 -4.99 4.00 -17.51
CA GLU A 87 -6.17 3.81 -18.36
C GLU A 87 -7.42 3.47 -17.55
N HIS A 88 -7.24 2.80 -16.42
CA HIS A 88 -8.30 2.53 -15.46
C HIS A 88 -7.73 2.49 -14.05
N PHE A 89 -8.49 3.00 -13.10
CA PHE A 89 -8.20 2.93 -11.68
C PHE A 89 -9.48 2.69 -10.89
N GLU A 90 -9.43 1.71 -10.02
CA GLU A 90 -10.47 1.44 -9.04
C GLU A 90 -9.81 0.99 -7.74
N ARG A 91 -10.28 1.52 -6.61
CA ARG A 91 -9.92 1.05 -5.28
C ARG A 91 -11.17 0.96 -4.42
N HIS A 92 -11.34 -0.15 -3.72
CA HIS A 92 -12.43 -0.29 -2.78
C HIS A 92 -12.05 -1.11 -1.55
N LEU A 93 -12.60 -0.72 -0.41
CA LEU A 93 -12.57 -1.49 0.83
C LEU A 93 -13.95 -2.12 1.04
N ASP A 94 -14.01 -3.43 1.05
CA ASP A 94 -15.19 -4.18 1.42
C ASP A 94 -15.27 -4.30 2.94
N LEU A 95 -16.20 -3.59 3.56
CA LEU A 95 -16.37 -3.54 5.02
C LEU A 95 -16.93 -4.83 5.61
N HIS A 96 -17.44 -5.74 4.78
CA HIS A 96 -17.95 -7.03 5.24
C HIS A 96 -16.81 -8.05 5.37
N THR A 97 -15.85 -8.02 4.46
CA THR A 97 -14.72 -8.96 4.43
C THR A 97 -13.42 -8.38 4.97
N GLY A 98 -13.33 -7.05 5.10
CA GLY A 98 -12.10 -6.33 5.48
C GLY A 98 -11.03 -6.32 4.38
N VAL A 99 -11.39 -6.69 3.15
CA VAL A 99 -10.44 -6.74 2.03
C VAL A 99 -10.38 -5.38 1.32
N LEU A 100 -9.20 -4.83 1.23
CA LEU A 100 -8.88 -3.69 0.38
C LEU A 100 -8.41 -4.20 -0.98
N THR A 101 -9.15 -3.85 -2.03
CA THR A 101 -8.83 -4.20 -3.42
C THR A 101 -8.51 -2.94 -4.22
N ARG A 102 -7.48 -3.03 -5.07
CA ARG A 102 -7.12 -1.99 -6.04
C ARG A 102 -6.88 -2.63 -7.40
N ILE A 103 -7.48 -2.06 -8.44
CA ILE A 103 -7.35 -2.50 -9.83
C ILE A 103 -6.81 -1.33 -10.63
N VAL A 104 -5.71 -1.56 -11.35
CA VAL A 104 -5.08 -0.55 -12.19
C VAL A 104 -4.81 -1.13 -13.56
N ARG A 105 -5.31 -0.48 -14.61
CA ARG A 105 -4.86 -0.72 -15.97
C ARG A 105 -3.89 0.38 -16.34
N TRP A 106 -2.66 0.00 -16.56
CA TRP A 106 -1.53 0.90 -16.71
C TRP A 106 -0.78 0.64 -18.01
N ARG A 107 -0.48 1.72 -18.71
CA ARG A 107 0.38 1.72 -19.90
C ARG A 107 1.75 2.30 -19.53
N SER A 108 2.78 1.51 -19.71
CA SER A 108 4.16 1.92 -19.46
C SER A 108 4.57 3.08 -20.39
N PRO A 109 5.64 3.82 -20.06
CA PRO A 109 6.22 4.81 -20.97
C PRO A 109 6.68 4.23 -22.32
N SER A 110 6.95 2.92 -22.41
CA SER A 110 7.27 2.21 -23.66
C SER A 110 6.03 1.76 -24.45
N GLY A 111 4.83 1.92 -23.90
CA GLY A 111 3.56 1.56 -24.54
C GLY A 111 2.98 0.21 -24.12
N ASP A 112 3.70 -0.58 -23.32
CA ASP A 112 3.26 -1.88 -22.84
C ASP A 112 2.06 -1.74 -21.88
N LEU A 113 1.01 -2.47 -22.11
CA LEU A 113 -0.22 -2.43 -21.33
C LEU A 113 -0.30 -3.61 -20.38
N SER A 114 -0.72 -3.34 -19.14
CA SER A 114 -0.90 -4.37 -18.12
C SER A 114 -2.05 -4.02 -17.19
N THR A 115 -2.73 -5.05 -16.69
CA THR A 115 -3.68 -4.92 -15.58
C THR A 115 -3.06 -5.50 -14.32
N LEU A 116 -3.07 -4.70 -13.24
CA LEU A 116 -2.56 -5.07 -11.93
C LEU A 116 -3.73 -5.07 -10.93
N VAL A 117 -3.84 -6.14 -10.15
CA VAL A 117 -4.80 -6.25 -9.06
C VAL A 117 -4.06 -6.50 -7.77
N PHE A 118 -4.27 -5.64 -6.80
CA PHE A 118 -3.76 -5.77 -5.44
C PHE A 118 -4.91 -6.02 -4.50
N GLU A 119 -4.78 -7.02 -3.65
CA GLU A 119 -5.70 -7.27 -2.55
C GLU A 119 -4.92 -7.44 -1.27
N ARG A 120 -5.39 -6.82 -0.20
CA ARG A 120 -4.78 -6.99 1.12
C ARG A 120 -5.80 -6.95 2.24
N PHE A 121 -5.46 -7.62 3.32
CA PHE A 121 -6.25 -7.65 4.54
C PHE A 121 -5.38 -7.89 5.78
N ALA A 122 -5.88 -7.45 6.93
CA ALA A 122 -5.39 -7.84 8.25
C ALA A 122 -6.24 -9.01 8.74
N SER A 123 -5.62 -10.13 9.08
CA SER A 123 -6.34 -11.35 9.45
C SER A 123 -7.01 -11.20 10.82
N LEU A 124 -8.28 -11.64 10.91
CA LEU A 124 -9.00 -11.78 12.19
C LEU A 124 -8.82 -13.16 12.83
N ALA A 125 -8.41 -14.17 12.03
CA ALA A 125 -8.17 -15.53 12.52
C ALA A 125 -6.78 -15.67 13.17
N ASP A 126 -5.79 -14.93 12.64
CA ASP A 126 -4.46 -14.78 13.22
C ASP A 126 -4.14 -13.29 13.24
N GLU A 127 -4.21 -12.67 14.40
CA GLU A 127 -4.06 -11.22 14.57
C GLU A 127 -2.68 -10.66 14.19
N HIS A 128 -1.67 -11.54 14.09
CA HIS A 128 -0.30 -11.18 13.72
C HIS A 128 -0.05 -11.22 12.20
N LEU A 129 -1.07 -11.59 11.41
CA LEU A 129 -0.93 -11.79 9.97
C LEU A 129 -1.51 -10.63 9.16
N LEU A 130 -0.66 -10.07 8.30
CA LEU A 130 -1.01 -9.18 7.20
C LEU A 130 -0.75 -9.89 5.87
N CYS A 131 -1.69 -9.83 4.94
CA CYS A 131 -1.60 -10.52 3.66
C CYS A 131 -1.74 -9.57 2.48
N ILE A 132 -0.89 -9.75 1.46
CA ILE A 132 -1.01 -9.11 0.15
C ILE A 132 -1.09 -10.19 -0.91
N ARG A 133 -2.03 -10.05 -1.84
CA ARG A 133 -2.05 -10.75 -3.12
C ARG A 133 -1.85 -9.73 -4.22
N CYS A 134 -0.90 -10.00 -5.13
CA CYS A 134 -0.71 -9.23 -6.34
C CYS A 134 -0.91 -10.14 -7.56
N LEU A 135 -1.77 -9.70 -8.47
CA LEU A 135 -2.00 -10.36 -9.76
C LEU A 135 -1.63 -9.39 -10.87
N VAL A 136 -0.75 -9.82 -11.76
CA VAL A 136 -0.31 -9.02 -12.91
C VAL A 136 -0.70 -9.76 -14.19
N THR A 137 -1.42 -9.07 -15.07
CA THR A 137 -1.83 -9.58 -16.37
C THR A 137 -1.26 -8.66 -17.45
N PRO A 138 -0.09 -8.99 -18.03
CA PRO A 138 0.47 -8.23 -19.14
C PRO A 138 -0.29 -8.52 -20.44
N GLU A 139 -0.41 -7.51 -21.32
CA GLU A 139 -0.96 -7.63 -22.68
C GLU A 139 0.18 -7.56 -23.73
N PHE A 140 1.36 -8.05 -23.36
CA PHE A 140 2.56 -8.08 -24.21
C PHE A 140 3.41 -9.30 -23.87
N ASP A 141 4.28 -9.68 -24.78
CA ASP A 141 5.33 -10.68 -24.53
C ASP A 141 6.57 -10.01 -23.96
N GLY A 142 7.08 -10.51 -22.83
CA GLY A 142 8.22 -9.89 -22.18
C GLY A 142 8.56 -10.45 -20.81
N THR A 143 9.24 -9.64 -20.01
CA THR A 143 9.68 -10.00 -18.67
C THR A 143 8.84 -9.31 -17.60
N LEU A 144 8.52 -10.08 -16.56
CA LEU A 144 7.92 -9.59 -15.33
C LEU A 144 8.88 -9.89 -14.19
N GLU A 145 9.24 -8.84 -13.43
CA GLU A 145 9.98 -8.98 -12.19
C GLU A 145 9.18 -8.36 -11.04
N ILE A 146 9.07 -9.09 -9.93
CA ILE A 146 8.43 -8.62 -8.70
C ILE A 146 9.45 -8.72 -7.57
N ARG A 147 9.72 -7.59 -6.91
CA ARG A 147 10.57 -7.49 -5.73
C ARG A 147 9.73 -7.11 -4.53
N ALA A 148 9.56 -8.05 -3.61
CA ALA A 148 8.98 -7.79 -2.30
C ALA A 148 10.09 -7.46 -1.30
N SER A 149 9.88 -6.50 -0.43
CA SER A 149 10.84 -6.12 0.60
C SER A 149 10.15 -5.63 1.87
N LEU A 150 10.90 -5.61 2.96
CA LEU A 150 10.53 -4.95 4.21
C LEU A 150 11.44 -3.73 4.39
N ASN A 151 10.84 -2.58 4.71
CA ASN A 151 11.61 -1.38 5.01
C ASN A 151 11.59 -1.14 6.53
N GLY A 152 12.74 -1.35 7.19
CA GLY A 152 12.90 -1.10 8.62
C GLY A 152 13.19 0.36 8.98
N ASN A 153 13.50 1.21 7.99
CA ASN A 153 13.79 2.63 8.21
C ASN A 153 12.49 3.45 8.27
N MET A 154 11.65 3.13 9.24
CA MET A 154 10.41 3.86 9.48
C MET A 154 10.57 4.81 10.65
N ASP A 155 9.91 5.95 10.54
CA ASP A 155 9.88 6.97 11.58
C ASP A 155 8.45 7.50 11.81
N ASN A 156 8.28 8.28 12.87
CA ASN A 156 7.12 9.09 13.12
C ASN A 156 7.56 10.56 12.97
N GLU A 157 7.23 11.19 11.83
CA GLU A 157 7.54 12.60 11.57
C GLU A 157 9.02 12.99 11.86
N GLY A 158 9.94 12.10 11.52
CA GLY A 158 11.38 12.27 11.70
C GLY A 158 11.98 11.64 12.97
N PHE A 159 11.17 10.98 13.81
CA PHE A 159 11.64 10.24 14.98
C PHE A 159 11.68 8.74 14.68
N ALA A 160 12.90 8.19 14.61
CA ALA A 160 13.12 6.76 14.39
C ALA A 160 12.99 5.98 15.71
N HIS A 161 12.20 4.91 15.70
CA HIS A 161 11.98 4.03 16.86
C HIS A 161 12.75 2.71 16.76
N TRP A 162 13.33 2.42 15.59
CA TRP A 162 14.05 1.16 15.33
C TRP A 162 15.51 1.45 15.01
N HIS A 163 16.44 0.70 15.63
CA HIS A 163 17.88 0.83 15.48
C HIS A 163 18.54 -0.49 15.07
#